data_166c211119c0591607f7c44f2c4800d1
#
_entry.id   166c211119c0591607f7c44f2c4800d1
#
_cell.length_a   1.000
_cell.length_b   1.000
_cell.length_c   1.000
_cell.angle_alpha   90.00
_cell.angle_beta   90.00
_cell.angle_gamma   90.00
#
_symmetry.space_group_name_H-M   'P 1'
#
loop_
_entity.id
_entity.type
_entity.pdbx_description
1 polymer ?
#
loop_
_entity_poly.entity_id
_entity_poly.type
_entity_poly.pdbx_seq_one_letter_code
_entity_poly.pdbx_strand_id
1 'polypeptide(L)'
;MLASAIPAEAHAAQVLVAGAGGTAREIAALAGLAPGWRFTAVDPSRPMLDLASANVAAAGLDARVTTHLGYVDDLPADARFDGATLIGVLHHVAGDGAKAALLRSISRRLKPGAPLVVAGNYRRYAEHPRLLSAWARRWRMHGATPEEVARKLATILRGADPPASEDAVHALLDAAGFREPVRFFASLFWGAWIAMRGA
;
A
#
# COMPACT_ATOMS: atom_id res chain seq x y z
N MET A 1 -12.50 1.19 4.39
CA MET A 1 -11.70 1.67 5.55
C MET A 1 -11.21 3.10 5.34
N LEU A 2 -10.32 3.44 4.38
CA LEU A 2 -9.82 4.82 4.25
C LEU A 2 -10.96 5.83 4.10
N ALA A 3 -11.90 5.59 3.20
CA ALA A 3 -13.04 6.46 2.97
C ALA A 3 -13.95 6.68 4.20
N SER A 4 -13.92 5.73 5.14
CA SER A 4 -14.68 5.85 6.40
C SER A 4 -13.89 6.51 7.53
N ALA A 5 -12.57 6.69 7.36
CA ALA A 5 -11.71 7.26 8.38
C ALA A 5 -11.38 8.74 8.14
N ILE A 6 -11.53 9.22 6.90
CA ILE A 6 -11.45 10.63 6.58
C ILE A 6 -12.81 11.26 6.93
N PRO A 7 -12.87 12.41 7.65
CA PRO A 7 -14.12 13.05 8.03
C PRO A 7 -15.04 13.32 6.84
N ALA A 8 -16.35 13.12 7.02
CA ALA A 8 -17.35 13.27 5.97
C ALA A 8 -17.39 14.69 5.37
N GLU A 9 -17.00 15.69 6.17
CA GLU A 9 -16.90 17.09 5.77
C GLU A 9 -15.74 17.36 4.80
N ALA A 10 -14.78 16.42 4.68
CA ALA A 10 -13.67 16.53 3.73
C ALA A 10 -14.08 16.14 2.31
N HIS A 11 -15.05 16.85 1.74
CA HIS A 11 -15.59 16.57 0.41
C HIS A 11 -14.56 16.62 -0.72
N ALA A 12 -13.44 17.34 -0.53
CA ALA A 12 -12.35 17.52 -1.49
C ALA A 12 -11.00 17.01 -0.94
N ALA A 13 -10.99 15.90 -0.23
CA ALA A 13 -9.80 15.36 0.38
C ALA A 13 -8.68 15.08 -0.65
N GLN A 14 -7.45 15.35 -0.25
CA GLN A 14 -6.23 15.02 -0.98
C GLN A 14 -5.66 13.71 -0.44
N VAL A 15 -5.56 12.69 -1.27
CA VAL A 15 -5.09 11.35 -0.86
C VAL A 15 -3.76 11.02 -1.53
N LEU A 16 -2.77 10.66 -0.71
CA LEU A 16 -1.50 10.13 -1.18
C LEU A 16 -1.62 8.62 -1.44
N VAL A 17 -1.27 8.17 -2.64
CA VAL A 17 -1.16 6.76 -3.00
C VAL A 17 0.32 6.45 -3.23
N ALA A 18 0.98 5.93 -2.19
CA ALA A 18 2.40 5.61 -2.22
C ALA A 18 2.62 4.20 -2.77
N GLY A 19 3.49 4.06 -3.79
CA GLY A 19 3.64 2.83 -4.54
C GLY A 19 2.41 2.54 -5.40
N ALA A 20 1.94 3.56 -6.10
CA ALA A 20 0.73 3.51 -6.93
C ALA A 20 0.89 2.69 -8.21
N GLY A 21 2.07 2.10 -8.40
CA GLY A 21 2.39 1.34 -9.61
C GLY A 21 1.47 0.15 -9.84
N GLY A 22 1.12 -0.08 -11.10
CA GLY A 22 0.32 -1.22 -11.50
C GLY A 22 -1.13 -0.88 -11.82
N THR A 23 -2.08 -1.52 -11.14
CA THR A 23 -3.49 -1.45 -11.57
C THR A 23 -4.24 -0.21 -11.14
N ALA A 24 -3.74 0.59 -10.19
CA ALA A 24 -4.41 1.76 -9.60
C ALA A 24 -5.87 1.49 -9.13
N ARG A 25 -6.18 0.24 -8.79
CA ARG A 25 -7.55 -0.18 -8.42
C ARG A 25 -8.06 0.50 -7.17
N GLU A 26 -7.18 0.77 -6.21
CA GLU A 26 -7.50 1.51 -5.00
C GLU A 26 -7.93 2.95 -5.30
N ILE A 27 -7.33 3.61 -6.31
CA ILE A 27 -7.74 4.94 -6.75
C ILE A 27 -9.15 4.88 -7.33
N ALA A 28 -9.41 3.94 -8.25
CA ALA A 28 -10.74 3.78 -8.85
C ALA A 28 -11.81 3.47 -7.79
N ALA A 29 -11.50 2.58 -6.83
CA ALA A 29 -12.42 2.24 -5.76
C ALA A 29 -12.72 3.44 -4.83
N LEU A 30 -11.70 4.20 -4.43
CA LEU A 30 -11.87 5.39 -3.59
C LEU A 30 -12.59 6.51 -4.33
N ALA A 31 -12.25 6.71 -5.62
CA ALA A 31 -12.89 7.72 -6.47
C ALA A 31 -14.37 7.47 -6.67
N GLY A 32 -14.80 6.21 -6.73
CA GLY A 32 -16.21 5.83 -6.79
C GLY A 32 -16.96 6.08 -5.47
N LEU A 33 -16.29 5.91 -4.33
CA LEU A 33 -16.88 6.15 -3.00
C LEU A 33 -16.91 7.64 -2.63
N ALA A 34 -15.96 8.42 -3.13
CA ALA A 34 -15.77 9.82 -2.77
C ALA A 34 -15.51 10.67 -4.04
N PRO A 35 -16.56 11.12 -4.74
CA PRO A 35 -16.44 11.79 -6.03
C PRO A 35 -15.63 13.09 -6.03
N GLY A 36 -15.53 13.77 -4.90
CA GLY A 36 -14.76 15.02 -4.75
C GLY A 36 -13.28 14.84 -4.45
N TRP A 37 -12.83 13.64 -4.13
CA TRP A 37 -11.43 13.41 -3.73
C TRP A 37 -10.45 13.47 -4.91
N ARG A 38 -9.26 13.95 -4.62
CA ARG A 38 -8.12 13.99 -5.55
C ARG A 38 -6.99 13.11 -5.03
N PHE A 39 -6.19 12.58 -5.95
CA PHE A 39 -5.15 11.61 -5.64
C PHE A 39 -3.81 12.08 -6.18
N THR A 40 -2.76 11.88 -5.38
CA THR A 40 -1.36 11.97 -5.82
C THR A 40 -0.77 10.56 -5.81
N ALA A 41 -0.54 10.03 -6.98
CA ALA A 41 -0.01 8.69 -7.21
C ALA A 41 1.51 8.75 -7.37
N VAL A 42 2.26 8.16 -6.46
CA VAL A 42 3.73 8.20 -6.43
C VAL A 42 4.30 6.80 -6.64
N ASP A 43 5.21 6.64 -7.59
CA ASP A 43 5.95 5.40 -7.80
C ASP A 43 7.32 5.67 -8.42
N PRO A 44 8.43 5.05 -7.97
CA PRO A 44 9.74 5.20 -8.58
C PRO A 44 9.91 4.43 -9.89
N SER A 45 9.01 3.51 -10.21
CA SER A 45 9.05 2.70 -11.42
C SER A 45 8.26 3.33 -12.56
N ARG A 46 8.94 3.86 -13.57
CA ARG A 46 8.30 4.42 -14.76
C ARG A 46 7.29 3.46 -15.40
N PRO A 47 7.64 2.19 -15.70
CA PRO A 47 6.68 1.27 -16.33
C PRO A 47 5.43 1.01 -15.47
N MET A 48 5.59 0.96 -14.14
CA MET A 48 4.48 0.76 -13.22
C MET A 48 3.59 1.99 -13.16
N LEU A 49 4.17 3.19 -13.15
CA LEU A 49 3.41 4.43 -13.13
C LEU A 49 2.67 4.67 -14.46
N ASP A 50 3.28 4.32 -15.59
CA ASP A 50 2.65 4.41 -16.91
C ASP A 50 1.42 3.48 -17.00
N LEU A 51 1.52 2.26 -16.44
CA LEU A 51 0.38 1.34 -16.34
C LEU A 51 -0.74 1.90 -15.44
N ALA A 52 -0.38 2.48 -14.30
CA ALA A 52 -1.35 3.15 -13.41
C ALA A 52 -2.04 4.30 -14.13
N SER A 53 -1.28 5.14 -14.84
CA SER A 53 -1.83 6.27 -15.63
C SER A 53 -2.81 5.81 -16.70
N ALA A 54 -2.47 4.74 -17.44
CA ALA A 54 -3.36 4.17 -18.44
C ALA A 54 -4.69 3.67 -17.82
N ASN A 55 -4.63 3.03 -16.65
CA ASN A 55 -5.83 2.56 -15.95
C ASN A 55 -6.66 3.73 -15.38
N VAL A 56 -6.01 4.79 -14.91
CA VAL A 56 -6.66 6.02 -14.45
C VAL A 56 -7.42 6.68 -15.61
N ALA A 57 -6.76 6.82 -16.78
CA ALA A 57 -7.38 7.36 -17.98
C ALA A 57 -8.58 6.52 -18.45
N ALA A 58 -8.42 5.20 -18.48
CA ALA A 58 -9.50 4.28 -18.85
C ALA A 58 -10.71 4.37 -17.90
N ALA A 59 -10.48 4.77 -16.65
CA ALA A 59 -11.55 5.03 -15.67
C ALA A 59 -12.10 6.46 -15.71
N GLY A 60 -11.60 7.34 -16.58
CA GLY A 60 -12.03 8.74 -16.68
C GLY A 60 -11.65 9.61 -15.45
N LEU A 61 -10.53 9.27 -14.80
CA LEU A 61 -10.09 9.90 -13.56
C LEU A 61 -8.92 10.88 -13.72
N ASP A 62 -8.48 11.19 -14.95
CA ASP A 62 -7.32 12.05 -15.23
C ASP A 62 -7.39 13.40 -14.53
N ALA A 63 -8.54 14.02 -14.50
CA ALA A 63 -8.74 15.33 -13.85
C ALA A 63 -8.58 15.28 -12.31
N ARG A 64 -8.54 14.10 -11.73
CA ARG A 64 -8.53 13.87 -10.29
C ARG A 64 -7.24 13.20 -9.78
N VAL A 65 -6.36 12.76 -10.66
CA VAL A 65 -5.14 12.04 -10.32
C VAL A 65 -3.92 12.77 -10.88
N THR A 66 -3.00 13.14 -10.00
CA THR A 66 -1.67 13.63 -10.37
C THR A 66 -0.67 12.51 -10.15
N THR A 67 0.13 12.20 -11.15
CA THR A 67 1.21 11.18 -11.05
C THR A 67 2.54 11.84 -10.76
N HIS A 68 3.36 11.22 -9.92
CA HIS A 68 4.72 11.64 -9.60
C HIS A 68 5.69 10.46 -9.75
N LEU A 69 6.63 10.57 -10.68
CA LEU A 69 7.70 9.58 -10.85
C LEU A 69 8.82 9.90 -9.87
N GLY A 70 8.97 9.06 -8.85
CA GLY A 70 9.97 9.26 -7.79
C GLY A 70 9.49 8.70 -6.47
N TYR A 71 10.07 9.18 -5.40
CA TYR A 71 9.74 8.79 -4.03
C TYR A 71 8.83 9.82 -3.36
N VAL A 72 8.22 9.43 -2.23
CA VAL A 72 7.35 10.33 -1.43
C VAL A 72 8.11 11.57 -0.95
N ASP A 73 9.41 11.45 -0.72
CA ASP A 73 10.24 12.58 -0.28
C ASP A 73 10.50 13.60 -1.40
N ASP A 74 10.36 13.21 -2.67
CA ASP A 74 10.54 14.10 -3.82
C ASP A 74 9.33 15.02 -4.07
N LEU A 75 8.21 14.77 -3.38
CA LEU A 75 7.04 15.66 -3.45
C LEU A 75 7.36 17.04 -2.88
N PRO A 76 6.66 18.12 -3.34
CA PRO A 76 6.81 19.46 -2.79
C PRO A 76 6.77 19.48 -1.25
N ALA A 77 7.65 20.27 -0.63
CA ALA A 77 7.85 20.24 0.83
C ALA A 77 6.58 20.63 1.63
N ASP A 78 5.70 21.41 1.02
CA ASP A 78 4.42 21.89 1.58
C ASP A 78 3.23 20.97 1.28
N ALA A 79 3.41 19.96 0.42
CA ALA A 79 2.34 19.01 0.11
C ALA A 79 1.85 18.30 1.39
N ARG A 80 0.54 18.36 1.66
CA ARG A 80 -0.12 17.72 2.81
C ARG A 80 -1.39 17.01 2.35
N PHE A 81 -1.59 15.81 2.92
CA PHE A 81 -2.67 14.91 2.52
C PHE A 81 -3.60 14.62 3.70
N ASP A 82 -4.87 14.43 3.39
CA ASP A 82 -5.94 14.08 4.33
C ASP A 82 -5.96 12.56 4.63
N GLY A 83 -5.23 11.77 3.88
CA GLY A 83 -5.04 10.35 4.10
C GLY A 83 -4.06 9.75 3.09
N ALA A 84 -3.59 8.53 3.37
CA ALA A 84 -2.69 7.81 2.46
C ALA A 84 -3.01 6.32 2.37
N THR A 85 -2.56 5.71 1.26
CA THR A 85 -2.48 4.26 1.10
C THR A 85 -1.05 3.83 0.79
N LEU A 86 -0.67 2.64 1.29
CA LEU A 86 0.57 1.93 0.96
C LEU A 86 0.20 0.45 0.78
N ILE A 87 -0.15 0.05 -0.44
CA ILE A 87 -0.72 -1.28 -0.72
C ILE A 87 0.24 -2.09 -1.59
N GLY A 88 0.65 -3.26 -1.09
CA GLY A 88 1.50 -4.18 -1.86
C GLY A 88 2.97 -3.79 -1.94
N VAL A 89 3.43 -2.82 -1.16
CA VAL A 89 4.78 -2.24 -1.27
C VAL A 89 5.72 -2.69 -0.17
N LEU A 90 5.27 -2.65 1.09
CA LEU A 90 6.15 -2.74 2.25
C LEU A 90 7.01 -4.01 2.28
N HIS A 91 6.48 -5.12 1.78
CA HIS A 91 7.19 -6.40 1.71
C HIS A 91 8.23 -6.50 0.57
N HIS A 92 8.31 -5.49 -0.30
CA HIS A 92 9.36 -5.36 -1.31
C HIS A 92 10.53 -4.47 -0.86
N VAL A 93 10.37 -3.76 0.26
CA VAL A 93 11.42 -2.91 0.84
C VAL A 93 12.28 -3.76 1.76
N ALA A 94 13.58 -3.83 1.48
CA ALA A 94 14.51 -4.65 2.25
C ALA A 94 14.89 -3.97 3.58
N GLY A 95 14.82 -4.74 4.66
CA GLY A 95 15.21 -4.32 6.01
C GLY A 95 14.20 -3.37 6.69
N ASP A 96 14.06 -3.54 8.01
CA ASP A 96 13.07 -2.77 8.79
C ASP A 96 13.40 -1.27 8.85
N GLY A 97 14.69 -0.91 8.78
CA GLY A 97 15.13 0.48 8.73
C GLY A 97 14.59 1.24 7.51
N ALA A 98 14.65 0.62 6.31
CA ALA A 98 14.13 1.21 5.08
C ALA A 98 12.59 1.22 5.07
N LYS A 99 11.94 0.18 5.60
CA LYS A 99 10.48 0.15 5.78
C LYS A 99 10.02 1.30 6.69
N ALA A 100 10.68 1.48 7.83
CA ALA A 100 10.38 2.59 8.74
C ALA A 100 10.66 3.96 8.11
N ALA A 101 11.71 4.09 7.29
CA ALA A 101 12.01 5.32 6.57
C ALA A 101 10.89 5.68 5.57
N LEU A 102 10.41 4.71 4.78
CA LEU A 102 9.28 4.90 3.87
C LEU A 102 8.01 5.34 4.63
N LEU A 103 7.68 4.66 5.72
CA LEU A 103 6.51 5.02 6.54
C LEU A 103 6.66 6.43 7.16
N ARG A 104 7.88 6.82 7.61
CA ARG A 104 8.14 8.19 8.07
C ARG A 104 8.00 9.23 6.96
N SER A 105 8.42 8.92 5.74
CA SER A 105 8.23 9.79 4.57
C SER A 105 6.74 10.07 4.34
N ILE A 106 5.91 9.02 4.39
CA ILE A 106 4.44 9.15 4.30
C ILE A 106 3.90 9.98 5.48
N SER A 107 4.31 9.66 6.71
CA SER A 107 3.85 10.36 7.92
C SER A 107 4.08 11.87 7.85
N ARG A 108 5.26 12.30 7.38
CA ARG A 108 5.59 13.74 7.22
C ARG A 108 4.69 14.46 6.21
N ARG A 109 4.09 13.74 5.26
CA ARG A 109 3.18 14.28 4.24
C ARG A 109 1.72 14.27 4.65
N LEU A 110 1.37 13.57 5.72
CA LEU A 110 0.02 13.55 6.23
C LEU A 110 -0.25 14.73 7.18
N LYS A 111 -1.49 15.21 7.21
CA LYS A 111 -1.97 16.13 8.24
C LYS A 111 -2.02 15.41 9.60
N PRO A 112 -1.88 16.09 10.75
CA PRO A 112 -2.11 15.48 12.06
C PRO A 112 -3.47 14.78 12.13
N GLY A 113 -3.51 13.59 12.69
CA GLY A 113 -4.73 12.76 12.76
C GLY A 113 -5.16 12.11 11.45
N ALA A 114 -4.45 12.32 10.34
CA ALA A 114 -4.83 11.72 9.06
C ALA A 114 -4.56 10.21 9.04
N PRO A 115 -5.46 9.39 8.44
CA PRO A 115 -5.31 7.95 8.37
C PRO A 115 -4.31 7.50 7.29
N LEU A 116 -3.56 6.44 7.61
CA LEU A 116 -2.83 5.61 6.66
C LEU A 116 -3.47 4.22 6.60
N VAL A 117 -3.78 3.74 5.40
CA VAL A 117 -4.07 2.32 5.16
C VAL A 117 -2.82 1.66 4.59
N VAL A 118 -2.30 0.67 5.30
CA VAL A 118 -1.20 -0.17 4.84
C VAL A 118 -1.68 -1.59 4.63
N ALA A 119 -1.34 -2.19 3.48
CA ALA A 119 -1.68 -3.59 3.21
C ALA A 119 -0.54 -4.30 2.47
N GLY A 120 -0.30 -5.55 2.82
CA GLY A 120 0.76 -6.34 2.20
C GLY A 120 1.02 -7.65 2.93
N ASN A 121 2.04 -8.36 2.50
CA ASN A 121 2.50 -9.55 3.20
C ASN A 121 3.23 -9.16 4.48
N TYR A 122 2.95 -9.89 5.58
CA TYR A 122 3.44 -9.54 6.91
C TYR A 122 3.97 -10.73 7.73
N ARG A 123 4.25 -11.85 7.07
CA ARG A 123 4.82 -13.04 7.71
C ARG A 123 6.00 -13.56 6.90
N ARG A 124 7.05 -13.99 7.56
CA ARG A 124 8.17 -14.65 6.89
C ARG A 124 7.70 -15.96 6.25
N TYR A 125 7.86 -16.07 4.96
CA TYR A 125 7.28 -17.18 4.19
C TYR A 125 7.80 -18.54 4.63
N ALA A 126 9.12 -18.67 4.89
CA ALA A 126 9.75 -19.92 5.27
C ALA A 126 9.25 -20.47 6.62
N GLU A 127 8.79 -19.60 7.52
CA GLU A 127 8.28 -19.97 8.85
C GLU A 127 6.84 -20.52 8.79
N HIS A 128 6.16 -20.38 7.64
CA HIS A 128 4.74 -20.76 7.48
C HIS A 128 4.51 -21.70 6.29
N PRO A 129 5.09 -22.93 6.26
CA PRO A 129 4.99 -23.83 5.11
C PRO A 129 3.57 -24.24 4.77
N ARG A 130 2.68 -24.33 5.76
CA ARG A 130 1.24 -24.61 5.52
C ARG A 130 0.56 -23.50 4.75
N LEU A 131 0.88 -22.23 5.04
CA LEU A 131 0.32 -21.09 4.30
C LEU A 131 0.89 -21.01 2.88
N LEU A 132 2.17 -21.33 2.69
CA LEU A 132 2.76 -21.45 1.34
C LEU A 132 2.06 -22.53 0.52
N SER A 133 1.81 -23.70 1.12
CA SER A 133 1.09 -24.79 0.46
C SER A 133 -0.35 -24.40 0.09
N ALA A 134 -1.05 -23.70 0.99
CA ALA A 134 -2.39 -23.18 0.72
C ALA A 134 -2.39 -22.14 -0.40
N TRP A 135 -1.37 -21.26 -0.44
CA TRP A 135 -1.21 -20.26 -1.49
C TRP A 135 -0.94 -20.92 -2.85
N ALA A 136 -0.03 -21.89 -2.89
CA ALA A 136 0.25 -22.70 -4.08
C ALA A 136 -1.00 -23.43 -4.60
N ARG A 137 -1.78 -24.02 -3.69
CA ARG A 137 -3.07 -24.65 -4.05
C ARG A 137 -4.04 -23.64 -4.64
N ARG A 138 -4.17 -22.45 -4.05
CA ARG A 138 -5.04 -21.39 -4.57
C ARG A 138 -4.66 -20.98 -5.99
N TRP A 139 -3.37 -20.81 -6.29
CA TRP A 139 -2.95 -20.51 -7.66
C TRP A 139 -3.31 -21.61 -8.65
N ARG A 140 -3.16 -22.90 -8.27
CA ARG A 140 -3.60 -24.03 -9.10
C ARG A 140 -5.10 -24.03 -9.35
N MET A 141 -5.90 -23.73 -8.33
CA MET A 141 -7.37 -23.59 -8.47
C MET A 141 -7.77 -22.48 -9.45
N HIS A 142 -6.89 -21.51 -9.67
CA HIS A 142 -7.08 -20.42 -10.65
C HIS A 142 -6.32 -20.67 -11.96
N GLY A 143 -5.96 -21.93 -12.24
CA GLY A 143 -5.40 -22.37 -13.53
C GLY A 143 -3.88 -22.30 -13.66
N ALA A 144 -3.13 -21.95 -12.59
CA ALA A 144 -1.67 -21.97 -12.67
C ALA A 144 -1.12 -23.39 -12.77
N THR A 145 -0.16 -23.61 -13.69
CA THR A 145 0.54 -24.89 -13.81
C THR A 145 1.50 -25.14 -12.63
N PRO A 146 1.92 -26.40 -12.38
CA PRO A 146 2.92 -26.72 -11.37
C PRO A 146 4.21 -25.89 -11.52
N GLU A 147 4.69 -25.72 -12.77
CA GLU A 147 5.91 -24.98 -13.11
C GLU A 147 5.75 -23.48 -12.81
N GLU A 148 4.59 -22.90 -13.12
CA GLU A 148 4.26 -21.51 -12.78
C GLU A 148 4.20 -21.30 -11.27
N VAL A 149 3.61 -22.23 -10.54
CA VAL A 149 3.57 -22.19 -9.07
C VAL A 149 4.98 -22.26 -8.50
N ALA A 150 5.82 -23.18 -8.97
CA ALA A 150 7.20 -23.31 -8.52
C ALA A 150 8.00 -22.03 -8.79
N ARG A 151 7.85 -21.43 -9.99
CA ARG A 151 8.50 -20.18 -10.36
C ARG A 151 8.03 -19.00 -9.46
N LYS A 152 6.73 -18.86 -9.21
CA LYS A 152 6.16 -17.84 -8.32
C LYS A 152 6.70 -17.96 -6.90
N LEU A 153 6.71 -19.18 -6.33
CA LEU A 153 7.25 -19.44 -5.00
C LEU A 153 8.74 -19.08 -4.93
N ALA A 154 9.54 -19.52 -5.91
CA ALA A 154 10.95 -19.19 -5.95
C ALA A 154 11.21 -17.68 -6.04
N THR A 155 10.41 -16.93 -6.79
CA THR A 155 10.51 -15.46 -6.90
C THR A 155 10.20 -14.79 -5.57
N ILE A 156 9.10 -15.17 -4.92
CA ILE A 156 8.68 -14.61 -3.64
C ILE A 156 9.71 -14.89 -2.54
N LEU A 157 10.21 -16.14 -2.45
CA LEU A 157 11.17 -16.52 -1.42
C LEU A 157 12.53 -15.83 -1.57
N ARG A 158 12.90 -15.37 -2.76
CA ARG A 158 14.16 -14.67 -3.01
C ARG A 158 14.05 -13.15 -2.94
N GLY A 159 12.92 -12.59 -3.34
CA GLY A 159 12.80 -11.17 -3.64
C GLY A 159 11.93 -10.36 -2.68
N ALA A 160 11.31 -10.99 -1.69
CA ALA A 160 10.45 -10.28 -0.75
C ALA A 160 10.93 -10.43 0.69
N ASP A 161 10.89 -9.33 1.42
CA ASP A 161 11.25 -9.20 2.84
C ASP A 161 10.06 -8.65 3.63
N PRO A 162 9.02 -9.46 3.88
CA PRO A 162 7.87 -8.99 4.65
C PRO A 162 8.22 -8.76 6.12
N PRO A 163 7.53 -7.82 6.82
CA PRO A 163 7.58 -7.77 8.28
C PRO A 163 7.31 -9.16 8.88
N ALA A 164 8.06 -9.52 9.91
CA ALA A 164 8.05 -10.90 10.43
C ALA A 164 6.72 -11.31 11.06
N SER A 165 5.98 -10.35 11.62
CA SER A 165 4.73 -10.58 12.37
C SER A 165 3.85 -9.34 12.35
N GLU A 166 2.67 -9.43 12.94
CA GLU A 166 1.80 -8.28 13.21
C GLU A 166 2.48 -7.27 14.14
N ASP A 167 3.14 -7.75 15.20
CA ASP A 167 3.88 -6.87 16.12
C ASP A 167 5.00 -6.11 15.40
N ALA A 168 5.67 -6.73 14.43
CA ALA A 168 6.66 -6.05 13.60
C ALA A 168 6.02 -4.95 12.74
N VAL A 169 4.81 -5.16 12.21
CA VAL A 169 4.07 -4.10 11.49
C VAL A 169 3.71 -2.95 12.44
N HIS A 170 3.23 -3.26 13.64
CA HIS A 170 2.89 -2.26 14.66
C HIS A 170 4.13 -1.44 15.06
N ALA A 171 5.26 -2.12 15.32
CA ALA A 171 6.52 -1.44 15.65
C ALA A 171 7.01 -0.50 14.54
N LEU A 172 6.88 -0.90 13.27
CA LEU A 172 7.22 -0.06 12.12
C LEU A 172 6.33 1.18 12.02
N LEU A 173 5.03 1.01 12.24
CA LEU A 173 4.05 2.11 12.23
C LEU A 173 4.32 3.07 13.39
N ASP A 174 4.53 2.56 14.61
CA ASP A 174 4.84 3.37 15.78
C ASP A 174 6.14 4.16 15.62
N ALA A 175 7.22 3.51 15.14
CA ALA A 175 8.50 4.16 14.84
C ALA A 175 8.41 5.25 13.75
N ALA A 176 7.37 5.23 12.94
CA ALA A 176 7.07 6.24 11.92
C ALA A 176 6.10 7.34 12.41
N GLY A 177 5.66 7.28 13.66
CA GLY A 177 4.77 8.28 14.26
C GLY A 177 3.28 8.02 14.02
N PHE A 178 2.91 6.82 13.60
CA PHE A 178 1.51 6.40 13.54
C PHE A 178 1.08 5.81 14.88
N ARG A 179 -0.20 5.93 15.19
CA ARG A 179 -0.84 5.47 16.44
C ARG A 179 -2.06 4.61 16.14
N GLU A 180 -2.44 3.81 17.11
CA GLU A 180 -3.67 3.01 17.11
C GLU A 180 -3.81 2.12 15.86
N PRO A 181 -2.82 1.29 15.51
CA PRO A 181 -2.94 0.41 14.36
C PRO A 181 -4.02 -0.65 14.60
N VAL A 182 -5.03 -0.68 13.73
CA VAL A 182 -6.13 -1.67 13.77
C VAL A 182 -6.06 -2.52 12.53
N ARG A 183 -5.89 -3.84 12.71
CA ARG A 183 -6.00 -4.79 11.60
C ARG A 183 -7.47 -5.04 11.26
N PHE A 184 -7.85 -4.78 10.02
CA PHE A 184 -9.21 -4.99 9.55
C PHE A 184 -9.33 -6.11 8.49
N PHE A 185 -8.21 -6.67 8.04
CA PHE A 185 -8.19 -7.78 7.08
C PHE A 185 -6.99 -8.69 7.30
N ALA A 186 -7.19 -9.99 7.11
CA ALA A 186 -6.11 -10.97 7.01
C ALA A 186 -6.52 -12.13 6.09
N SER A 187 -5.61 -12.55 5.19
CA SER A 187 -5.78 -13.73 4.33
C SER A 187 -4.42 -14.29 3.95
N LEU A 188 -4.12 -15.52 4.38
CA LEU A 188 -2.82 -16.18 4.17
C LEU A 188 -1.67 -15.28 4.69
N PHE A 189 -0.85 -14.77 3.77
CA PHE A 189 0.26 -13.84 4.09
C PHE A 189 -0.16 -12.37 4.07
N TRP A 190 -1.31 -12.03 3.49
CA TRP A 190 -1.78 -10.66 3.42
C TRP A 190 -2.44 -10.21 4.73
N GLY A 191 -2.10 -9.01 5.16
CA GLY A 191 -2.83 -8.27 6.17
C GLY A 191 -3.09 -6.84 5.70
N ALA A 192 -4.07 -6.18 6.30
CA ALA A 192 -4.29 -4.77 6.12
C ALA A 192 -4.63 -4.09 7.44
N TRP A 193 -4.00 -2.94 7.66
CA TRP A 193 -4.14 -2.12 8.86
C TRP A 193 -4.50 -0.70 8.50
N ILE A 194 -5.23 -0.06 9.38
CA ILE A 194 -5.38 1.39 9.41
C ILE A 194 -4.71 1.91 10.67
N ALA A 195 -3.97 3.01 10.55
CA ALA A 195 -3.34 3.69 11.68
C ALA A 195 -3.44 5.20 11.47
N MET A 196 -3.46 5.97 12.56
CA MET A 196 -3.62 7.43 12.51
C MET A 196 -2.26 8.11 12.68
N ARG A 197 -1.98 9.16 11.91
CA ARG A 197 -0.81 10.00 12.16
C ARG A 197 -0.93 10.66 13.52
N GLY A 198 0.08 10.53 14.37
CA GLY A 198 0.17 11.27 15.63
C GLY A 198 0.13 12.80 15.43
N ALA A 199 -0.15 13.51 16.49
CA ALA A 199 -0.18 14.96 16.50
C ALA A 199 1.20 15.58 16.19
#